data_42265df993970b17e75e3d2f7b924bf7
#
_entry.id   42265df993970b17e75e3d2f7b924bf7
#
_cell.length_a   1.000
_cell.length_b   1.000
_cell.length_c   1.000
_cell.angle_alpha   90.00
_cell.angle_beta   90.00
_cell.angle_gamma   90.00
#
_symmetry.space_group_name_H-M   'P 1'
#
loop_
_entity.id
_entity.type
_entity.pdbx_description
1 polymer ?
#
loop_
_entity_poly.entity_id
_entity_poly.type
_entity_poly.pdbx_seq_one_letter_code
_entity_poly.pdbx_strand_id
1 'polypeptide(L)'
;MVDLAGEGSLPSIPEGIDIVERLQGSGATDFGVPDRAAQCENEPMTEEECERQIRILRACWRYFDDVVPRVSAELRKGPRGGGRDRDEIVEHVLGADRSYARNLGVKTPEAAVFTPDGLQAHRDAVCEAVRDHNARGVSARKWPVRYFLRRAAWHVLDHAWEMEDKDLTPIG
;
A
#
# COMPACT_ATOMS: atom_id res chain seq x y z
N MET A 1 9.23 -3.12 -9.88
CA MET A 1 7.78 -2.74 -9.78
C MET A 1 7.05 -2.90 -11.11
N VAL A 2 7.56 -2.33 -12.24
CA VAL A 2 6.89 -2.44 -13.55
C VAL A 2 6.63 -3.90 -13.92
N ASP A 3 7.65 -4.76 -13.84
CA ASP A 3 7.52 -6.18 -14.18
C ASP A 3 6.50 -6.93 -13.32
N LEU A 4 6.37 -6.55 -12.03
CA LEU A 4 5.40 -7.15 -11.11
C LEU A 4 3.97 -6.70 -11.38
N ALA A 5 3.77 -5.46 -11.85
CA ALA A 5 2.47 -4.91 -12.16
C ALA A 5 1.97 -5.26 -13.56
N GLY A 6 2.89 -5.67 -14.44
CA GLY A 6 2.63 -5.92 -15.85
C GLY A 6 2.77 -4.68 -16.72
N GLU A 7 3.02 -4.93 -18.02
CA GLU A 7 3.20 -3.86 -19.01
C GLU A 7 1.96 -2.94 -19.07
N GLY A 8 2.18 -1.65 -19.16
CA GLY A 8 1.12 -0.63 -19.23
C GLY A 8 0.44 -0.32 -17.89
N SER A 9 0.81 -0.99 -16.79
CA SER A 9 0.23 -0.69 -15.47
C SER A 9 0.69 0.64 -14.89
N LEU A 10 1.91 1.07 -15.22
CA LEU A 10 2.46 2.38 -14.83
C LEU A 10 2.55 3.30 -16.06
N PRO A 11 2.21 4.59 -15.92
CA PRO A 11 2.39 5.55 -16.99
C PRO A 11 3.88 5.76 -17.29
N SER A 12 4.19 6.25 -18.48
CA SER A 12 5.53 6.79 -18.79
C SER A 12 5.86 7.94 -17.85
N ILE A 13 7.14 8.12 -17.54
CA ILE A 13 7.60 9.27 -16.75
C ILE A 13 7.29 10.54 -17.55
N PRO A 14 6.51 11.49 -17.01
CA PRO A 14 6.17 12.71 -17.72
C PRO A 14 7.40 13.62 -17.86
N GLU A 15 7.47 14.38 -18.96
CA GLU A 15 8.54 15.38 -19.20
C GLU A 15 8.43 16.60 -18.26
N GLY A 16 7.29 16.76 -17.58
CA GLY A 16 7.02 17.84 -16.64
C GLY A 16 5.99 17.45 -15.57
N ILE A 17 5.90 18.29 -14.54
CA ILE A 17 4.94 18.12 -13.43
C ILE A 17 4.00 19.31 -13.41
N ASP A 18 2.70 19.05 -13.60
CA ASP A 18 1.64 20.03 -13.39
C ASP A 18 1.05 19.88 -12.00
N ILE A 19 1.07 20.96 -11.21
CA ILE A 19 0.44 20.99 -9.90
C ILE A 19 -1.04 21.30 -10.09
N VAL A 20 -1.88 20.26 -10.05
CA VAL A 20 -3.34 20.39 -10.24
C VAL A 20 -4.10 20.73 -8.95
N GLU A 21 -3.53 20.42 -7.78
CA GLU A 21 -4.14 20.72 -6.49
C GLU A 21 -3.07 20.86 -5.40
N ARG A 22 -3.32 21.75 -4.44
CA ARG A 22 -2.52 21.88 -3.22
C ARG A 22 -3.39 21.59 -2.01
N LEU A 23 -3.03 20.56 -1.25
CA LEU A 23 -3.73 20.19 -0.03
C LEU A 23 -2.97 20.71 1.19
N GLN A 24 -3.73 21.19 2.19
CA GLN A 24 -3.12 21.52 3.47
C GLN A 24 -2.61 20.24 4.14
N GLY A 25 -1.34 20.21 4.50
CA GLY A 25 -0.73 19.11 5.22
C GLY A 25 -1.22 18.95 6.65
N SER A 26 -0.77 17.90 7.27
CA SER A 26 -0.96 17.57 8.69
C SER A 26 0.37 17.11 9.27
N GLY A 27 0.45 16.87 10.58
CA GLY A 27 1.65 16.28 11.17
C GLY A 27 2.06 14.94 10.56
N ALA A 28 1.13 14.22 9.93
CA ALA A 28 1.45 12.98 9.21
C ALA A 28 2.15 13.25 7.86
N THR A 29 1.75 14.32 7.15
CA THR A 29 2.38 14.69 5.87
C THR A 29 3.82 15.16 6.03
N ASP A 30 4.22 15.66 7.20
CA ASP A 30 5.61 16.02 7.51
C ASP A 30 6.55 14.79 7.48
N PHE A 31 5.98 13.59 7.58
CA PHE A 31 6.67 12.31 7.45
C PHE A 31 6.41 11.63 6.09
N GLY A 32 5.95 12.36 5.08
CA GLY A 32 5.67 11.82 3.75
C GLY A 32 4.39 11.01 3.63
N VAL A 33 3.57 10.93 4.70
CA VAL A 33 2.32 10.16 4.69
C VAL A 33 1.26 10.85 3.84
N PRO A 34 0.69 10.21 2.80
CA PRO A 34 -0.39 10.78 1.99
C PRO A 34 -1.72 10.75 2.78
N ASP A 35 -1.88 11.72 3.68
CA ASP A 35 -2.92 11.74 4.72
C ASP A 35 -4.28 12.24 4.24
N ARG A 36 -4.34 12.88 3.06
CA ARG A 36 -5.57 13.46 2.53
C ARG A 36 -5.86 12.97 1.13
N ALA A 37 -7.15 12.76 0.86
CA ALA A 37 -7.63 12.51 -0.49
C ALA A 37 -7.61 13.80 -1.30
N ALA A 38 -7.12 13.75 -2.53
CA ALA A 38 -7.26 14.82 -3.50
C ALA A 38 -8.70 14.86 -4.06
N GLN A 39 -9.12 16.00 -4.59
CA GLN A 39 -10.46 16.14 -5.14
C GLN A 39 -10.71 15.16 -6.29
N CYS A 40 -9.73 14.97 -7.17
CA CYS A 40 -9.80 14.01 -8.28
C CYS A 40 -9.96 12.54 -7.82
N GLU A 41 -9.61 12.23 -6.57
CA GLU A 41 -9.78 10.87 -6.04
C GLU A 41 -11.23 10.53 -5.66
N ASN A 42 -12.12 11.54 -5.64
CA ASN A 42 -13.56 11.31 -5.47
C ASN A 42 -14.25 10.88 -6.77
N GLU A 43 -13.59 11.03 -7.91
CA GLU A 43 -14.14 10.62 -9.20
C GLU A 43 -14.16 9.09 -9.32
N PRO A 44 -15.23 8.50 -9.88
CA PRO A 44 -15.29 7.08 -10.15
C PRO A 44 -14.19 6.66 -11.14
N MET A 45 -13.77 5.42 -11.09
CA MET A 45 -12.86 4.83 -12.06
C MET A 45 -13.65 4.09 -13.14
N THR A 46 -13.12 4.05 -14.36
CA THR A 46 -13.54 3.04 -15.32
C THR A 46 -13.17 1.64 -14.80
N GLU A 47 -13.79 0.61 -15.33
CA GLU A 47 -13.47 -0.77 -14.98
C GLU A 47 -11.99 -1.09 -15.30
N GLU A 48 -11.51 -0.67 -16.46
CA GLU A 48 -10.12 -0.84 -16.88
C GLU A 48 -9.14 -0.15 -15.91
N GLU A 49 -9.44 1.07 -15.50
CA GLU A 49 -8.63 1.81 -14.55
C GLU A 49 -8.65 1.15 -13.17
N CYS A 50 -9.80 0.68 -12.70
CA CYS A 50 -9.94 -0.04 -11.45
C CYS A 50 -9.07 -1.31 -11.46
N GLU A 51 -9.14 -2.12 -12.51
CA GLU A 51 -8.30 -3.31 -12.64
C GLU A 51 -6.81 -2.98 -12.74
N ARG A 52 -6.44 -1.89 -13.41
CA ARG A 52 -5.05 -1.42 -13.44
C ARG A 52 -4.56 -1.05 -12.03
N GLN A 53 -5.35 -0.33 -11.24
CA GLN A 53 -5.00 0.05 -9.87
C GLN A 53 -4.90 -1.18 -8.94
N ILE A 54 -5.77 -2.17 -9.11
CA ILE A 54 -5.71 -3.45 -8.39
C ILE A 54 -4.42 -4.20 -8.75
N ARG A 55 -4.02 -4.25 -10.03
CA ARG A 55 -2.75 -4.86 -10.43
C ARG A 55 -1.55 -4.17 -9.78
N ILE A 56 -1.57 -2.84 -9.68
CA ILE A 56 -0.52 -2.07 -9.00
C ILE A 56 -0.47 -2.43 -7.51
N LEU A 57 -1.62 -2.44 -6.81
CA LEU A 57 -1.67 -2.82 -5.40
C LEU A 57 -1.16 -4.25 -5.17
N ARG A 58 -1.57 -5.20 -6.01
CA ARG A 58 -1.06 -6.58 -5.96
C ARG A 58 0.45 -6.64 -6.20
N ALA A 59 0.99 -5.81 -7.07
CA ALA A 59 2.43 -5.70 -7.31
C ALA A 59 3.17 -5.15 -6.09
N CYS A 60 2.59 -4.17 -5.37
CA CYS A 60 3.14 -3.66 -4.12
C CYS A 60 3.20 -4.75 -3.05
N TRP A 61 2.13 -5.53 -2.87
CA TRP A 61 2.12 -6.66 -1.94
C TRP A 61 3.18 -7.72 -2.30
N ARG A 62 3.28 -8.10 -3.58
CA ARG A 62 4.31 -9.06 -4.00
C ARG A 62 5.72 -8.53 -3.74
N TYR A 63 5.96 -7.26 -4.05
CA TYR A 63 7.26 -6.65 -3.79
C TYR A 63 7.63 -6.69 -2.30
N PHE A 64 6.69 -6.35 -1.43
CA PHE A 64 6.88 -6.44 0.02
C PHE A 64 7.18 -7.89 0.45
N ASP A 65 6.38 -8.85 -0.02
CA ASP A 65 6.58 -10.28 0.27
C ASP A 65 7.95 -10.78 -0.21
N ASP A 66 8.46 -10.26 -1.34
CA ASP A 66 9.77 -10.58 -1.88
C ASP A 66 10.92 -9.92 -1.10
N VAL A 67 10.70 -8.75 -0.52
CA VAL A 67 11.70 -8.03 0.30
C VAL A 67 11.91 -8.72 1.65
N VAL A 68 10.84 -9.11 2.33
CA VAL A 68 10.87 -9.69 3.68
C VAL A 68 11.93 -10.80 3.84
N PRO A 69 11.99 -11.84 2.99
CA PRO A 69 12.98 -12.91 3.16
C PRO A 69 14.41 -12.53 2.77
N ARG A 70 14.61 -11.39 2.07
CA ARG A 70 15.93 -10.98 1.56
C ARG A 70 16.70 -10.10 2.52
N VAL A 71 16.01 -9.45 3.47
CA VAL A 71 16.63 -8.53 4.42
C VAL A 71 16.91 -9.20 5.75
N SER A 72 17.89 -8.69 6.49
CA SER A 72 18.24 -9.15 7.83
C SER A 72 17.06 -9.06 8.81
N ALA A 73 17.00 -9.94 9.80
CA ALA A 73 15.99 -9.88 10.85
C ALA A 73 16.12 -8.61 11.70
N GLU A 74 17.36 -8.26 12.05
CA GLU A 74 17.68 -6.97 12.68
C GLU A 74 17.94 -5.92 11.62
N LEU A 75 17.42 -4.72 11.82
CA LEU A 75 17.56 -3.59 10.92
C LEU A 75 18.31 -2.44 11.59
N ARG A 76 19.01 -1.63 10.79
CA ARG A 76 19.73 -0.45 11.25
C ARG A 76 18.80 0.50 12.02
N LYS A 77 19.16 0.77 13.26
CA LYS A 77 18.40 1.71 14.10
C LYS A 77 18.78 3.16 13.79
N GLY A 78 17.85 4.06 14.03
CA GLY A 78 18.09 5.49 13.88
C GLY A 78 19.10 6.01 14.92
N PRO A 79 19.57 7.28 14.78
CA PRO A 79 20.62 7.86 15.64
C PRO A 79 20.31 7.87 17.14
N ARG A 80 19.03 7.79 17.51
CA ARG A 80 18.54 7.72 18.90
C ARG A 80 18.09 6.33 19.32
N GLY A 81 18.47 5.29 18.57
CA GLY A 81 18.10 3.91 18.85
C GLY A 81 16.66 3.52 18.49
N GLY A 82 15.90 4.45 17.87
CA GLY A 82 14.54 4.17 17.42
C GLY A 82 14.52 3.43 16.08
N GLY A 83 13.40 2.77 15.82
CA GLY A 83 13.13 2.01 14.61
C GLY A 83 12.65 0.60 14.94
N ARG A 84 11.98 -0.02 13.98
CA ARG A 84 11.47 -1.39 14.05
C ARG A 84 12.48 -2.35 13.42
N ASP A 85 12.45 -3.59 13.85
CA ASP A 85 13.07 -4.69 13.16
C ASP A 85 12.13 -5.27 12.08
N ARG A 86 12.64 -6.12 11.20
CA ARG A 86 11.89 -6.67 10.06
C ARG A 86 10.52 -7.23 10.46
N ASP A 87 10.49 -8.10 11.45
CA ASP A 87 9.25 -8.80 11.83
C ASP A 87 8.23 -7.83 12.45
N GLU A 88 8.68 -6.82 13.20
CA GLU A 88 7.83 -5.74 13.71
C GLU A 88 7.25 -4.86 12.58
N ILE A 89 8.01 -4.65 11.48
CA ILE A 89 7.51 -3.96 10.29
C ILE A 89 6.45 -4.82 9.62
N VAL A 90 6.67 -6.12 9.47
CA VAL A 90 5.70 -7.06 8.88
C VAL A 90 4.39 -7.04 9.69
N GLU A 91 4.44 -7.18 10.99
CA GLU A 91 3.26 -7.10 11.86
C GLU A 91 2.51 -5.77 11.68
N HIS A 92 3.26 -4.67 11.63
CA HIS A 92 2.69 -3.33 11.44
C HIS A 92 1.98 -3.21 10.09
N VAL A 93 2.60 -3.66 9.00
CA VAL A 93 2.03 -3.59 7.65
C VAL A 93 0.77 -4.44 7.53
N LEU A 94 0.81 -5.70 7.98
CA LEU A 94 -0.35 -6.60 7.93
C LEU A 94 -1.49 -6.09 8.81
N GLY A 95 -1.18 -5.55 9.99
CA GLY A 95 -2.16 -4.91 10.88
C GLY A 95 -2.80 -3.68 10.26
N ALA A 96 -2.01 -2.85 9.56
CA ALA A 96 -2.51 -1.67 8.85
C ALA A 96 -3.38 -2.05 7.65
N ASP A 97 -2.96 -3.01 6.83
CA ASP A 97 -3.75 -3.51 5.69
C ASP A 97 -5.13 -4.01 6.16
N ARG A 98 -5.16 -4.81 7.23
CA ARG A 98 -6.40 -5.26 7.84
C ARG A 98 -7.26 -4.10 8.35
N SER A 99 -6.64 -3.07 8.92
CA SER A 99 -7.34 -1.88 9.40
C SER A 99 -7.92 -1.05 8.25
N TYR A 100 -7.16 -0.86 7.17
CA TYR A 100 -7.60 -0.16 5.97
C TYR A 100 -8.76 -0.89 5.28
N ALA A 101 -8.69 -2.22 5.16
CA ALA A 101 -9.71 -3.05 4.55
C ALA A 101 -11.10 -2.93 5.22
N ARG A 102 -11.14 -2.55 6.50
CA ARG A 102 -12.42 -2.25 7.19
C ARG A 102 -13.17 -1.07 6.59
N ASN A 103 -12.49 -0.15 5.90
CA ASN A 103 -13.17 0.93 5.17
C ASN A 103 -13.99 0.38 4.00
N LEU A 104 -13.56 -0.72 3.39
CA LEU A 104 -14.28 -1.45 2.35
C LEU A 104 -15.30 -2.46 2.91
N GLY A 105 -15.44 -2.58 4.23
CA GLY A 105 -16.29 -3.58 4.87
C GLY A 105 -15.65 -4.96 5.02
N VAL A 106 -14.41 -5.15 4.58
CA VAL A 106 -13.67 -6.42 4.73
C VAL A 106 -13.25 -6.59 6.19
N LYS A 107 -13.62 -7.73 6.77
CA LYS A 107 -13.34 -8.09 8.18
C LYS A 107 -12.57 -9.41 8.19
N THR A 108 -11.27 -9.34 8.36
CA THR A 108 -10.41 -10.51 8.49
C THR A 108 -9.99 -10.70 9.94
N PRO A 109 -10.10 -11.91 10.52
CA PRO A 109 -9.54 -12.20 11.83
C PRO A 109 -8.06 -11.85 11.90
N GLU A 110 -7.59 -11.37 13.04
CA GLU A 110 -6.20 -10.94 13.18
C GLU A 110 -5.21 -12.07 12.90
N ALA A 111 -5.42 -13.24 13.50
CA ALA A 111 -4.53 -14.37 13.29
C ALA A 111 -4.49 -14.86 11.83
N ALA A 112 -5.52 -14.60 11.02
CA ALA A 112 -5.58 -15.08 9.65
C ALA A 112 -4.54 -14.40 8.75
N VAL A 113 -4.29 -13.09 8.93
CA VAL A 113 -3.32 -12.36 8.08
C VAL A 113 -1.87 -12.77 8.33
N PHE A 114 -1.60 -13.55 9.38
CA PHE A 114 -0.28 -14.12 9.66
C PHE A 114 -0.10 -15.54 9.11
N THR A 115 -1.06 -16.05 8.37
CA THR A 115 -0.95 -17.31 7.65
C THR A 115 -0.94 -17.07 6.15
N PRO A 116 -0.17 -17.82 5.33
CA PRO A 116 -0.12 -17.61 3.88
C PRO A 116 -1.52 -17.62 3.23
N ASP A 117 -2.31 -18.65 3.52
CA ASP A 117 -3.66 -18.80 2.94
C ASP A 117 -4.62 -17.69 3.40
N GLY A 118 -4.56 -17.33 4.67
CA GLY A 118 -5.41 -16.28 5.23
C GLY A 118 -5.03 -14.89 4.72
N LEU A 119 -3.73 -14.61 4.52
CA LEU A 119 -3.26 -13.37 3.91
C LEU A 119 -3.70 -13.28 2.45
N GLN A 120 -3.56 -14.38 1.67
CA GLN A 120 -4.03 -14.41 0.30
C GLN A 120 -5.54 -14.19 0.22
N ALA A 121 -6.32 -14.86 1.06
CA ALA A 121 -7.76 -14.69 1.12
C ALA A 121 -8.16 -13.26 1.52
N HIS A 122 -7.42 -12.63 2.45
CA HIS A 122 -7.62 -11.22 2.82
C HIS A 122 -7.41 -10.29 1.62
N ARG A 123 -6.30 -10.43 0.90
CA ARG A 123 -5.95 -9.62 -0.27
C ARG A 123 -6.95 -9.79 -1.41
N ASP A 124 -7.43 -11.00 -1.63
CA ASP A 124 -8.48 -11.28 -2.62
C ASP A 124 -9.80 -10.63 -2.23
N ALA A 125 -10.21 -10.74 -0.96
CA ALA A 125 -11.41 -10.06 -0.47
C ALA A 125 -11.31 -8.53 -0.57
N VAL A 126 -10.13 -7.94 -0.36
CA VAL A 126 -9.91 -6.50 -0.58
C VAL A 126 -10.10 -6.14 -2.04
N CYS A 127 -9.52 -6.90 -2.98
CA CYS A 127 -9.66 -6.65 -4.41
C CYS A 127 -11.13 -6.75 -4.87
N GLU A 128 -11.87 -7.75 -4.41
CA GLU A 128 -13.31 -7.91 -4.69
C GLU A 128 -14.10 -6.72 -4.13
N ALA A 129 -13.84 -6.31 -2.90
CA ALA A 129 -14.51 -5.16 -2.30
C ALA A 129 -14.22 -3.85 -3.04
N VAL A 130 -13.00 -3.66 -3.56
CA VAL A 130 -12.65 -2.50 -4.42
C VAL A 130 -13.50 -2.50 -5.69
N ARG A 131 -13.62 -3.65 -6.38
CA ARG A 131 -14.47 -3.78 -7.58
C ARG A 131 -15.93 -3.45 -7.30
N ASP A 132 -16.48 -4.03 -6.23
CA ASP A 132 -17.86 -3.80 -5.82
C ASP A 132 -18.13 -2.33 -5.49
N HIS A 133 -17.26 -1.67 -4.72
CA HIS A 133 -17.41 -0.26 -4.39
C HIS A 133 -17.31 0.62 -5.65
N ASN A 134 -16.35 0.33 -6.54
CA ASN A 134 -16.20 1.07 -7.80
C ASN A 134 -17.41 0.90 -8.72
N ALA A 135 -17.89 -0.33 -8.90
CA ALA A 135 -19.06 -0.62 -9.74
C ALA A 135 -20.34 0.06 -9.24
N ARG A 136 -20.48 0.20 -7.92
CA ARG A 136 -21.63 0.89 -7.30
C ARG A 136 -21.44 2.41 -7.19
N GLY A 137 -20.28 2.95 -7.53
CA GLY A 137 -19.97 4.37 -7.38
C GLY A 137 -20.01 4.86 -5.92
N VAL A 138 -19.67 3.98 -4.96
CA VAL A 138 -19.72 4.31 -3.53
C VAL A 138 -18.33 4.36 -2.91
N SER A 139 -18.11 5.34 -2.05
CA SER A 139 -16.86 5.45 -1.29
C SER A 139 -16.72 4.33 -0.26
N ALA A 140 -15.48 3.97 0.03
CA ALA A 140 -15.14 3.12 1.16
C ALA A 140 -15.27 3.93 2.45
N ARG A 141 -16.36 3.81 3.18
CA ARG A 141 -16.69 4.56 4.41
C ARG A 141 -16.20 6.03 4.39
N LYS A 142 -14.96 6.26 4.87
CA LYS A 142 -14.34 7.59 5.00
C LYS A 142 -13.43 7.95 3.82
N TRP A 143 -13.11 6.98 2.96
CA TRP A 143 -12.11 7.13 1.92
C TRP A 143 -12.72 6.90 0.53
N PRO A 144 -12.46 7.78 -0.44
CA PRO A 144 -12.65 7.43 -1.84
C PRO A 144 -11.88 6.18 -2.21
N VAL A 145 -12.38 5.36 -3.13
CA VAL A 145 -11.73 4.10 -3.52
C VAL A 145 -10.33 4.34 -4.10
N ARG A 146 -10.16 5.40 -4.90
CA ARG A 146 -8.84 5.81 -5.43
C ARG A 146 -7.85 6.11 -4.33
N TYR A 147 -8.26 6.89 -3.33
CA TYR A 147 -7.42 7.21 -2.18
C TYR A 147 -7.07 5.96 -1.36
N PHE A 148 -8.04 5.05 -1.15
CA PHE A 148 -7.77 3.77 -0.49
C PHE A 148 -6.65 3.00 -1.20
N LEU A 149 -6.75 2.83 -2.54
CA LEU A 149 -5.76 2.12 -3.34
C LEU A 149 -4.38 2.77 -3.26
N ARG A 150 -4.31 4.10 -3.44
CA ARG A 150 -3.06 4.86 -3.32
C ARG A 150 -2.45 4.74 -1.92
N ARG A 151 -3.27 4.90 -0.88
CA ARG A 151 -2.83 4.84 0.51
C ARG A 151 -2.31 3.47 0.89
N ALA A 152 -3.01 2.40 0.50
CA ALA A 152 -2.60 1.03 0.76
C ALA A 152 -1.30 0.69 0.01
N ALA A 153 -1.22 1.00 -1.29
CA ALA A 153 -0.03 0.75 -2.09
C ALA A 153 1.19 1.53 -1.57
N TRP A 154 1.03 2.82 -1.26
CA TRP A 154 2.10 3.63 -0.67
C TRP A 154 2.62 3.03 0.63
N HIS A 155 1.74 2.66 1.55
CA HIS A 155 2.13 2.16 2.87
C HIS A 155 2.97 0.88 2.78
N VAL A 156 2.56 -0.03 1.93
CA VAL A 156 3.29 -1.29 1.71
C VAL A 156 4.67 -1.04 1.10
N LEU A 157 4.74 -0.14 0.09
CA LEU A 157 6.00 0.20 -0.57
C LEU A 157 6.96 0.97 0.35
N ASP A 158 6.44 1.93 1.10
CA ASP A 158 7.23 2.73 2.05
C ASP A 158 7.97 1.82 3.04
N HIS A 159 7.27 0.84 3.59
CA HIS A 159 7.84 -0.11 4.52
C HIS A 159 8.74 -1.17 3.85
N ALA A 160 8.49 -1.56 2.60
CA ALA A 160 9.41 -2.40 1.85
C ALA A 160 10.76 -1.68 1.64
N TRP A 161 10.72 -0.42 1.21
CA TRP A 161 11.91 0.42 1.05
C TRP A 161 12.59 0.74 2.39
N GLU A 162 11.81 0.95 3.47
CA GLU A 162 12.36 1.10 4.81
C GLU A 162 13.21 -0.11 5.21
N MET A 163 12.74 -1.31 4.93
CA MET A 163 13.50 -2.55 5.21
C MET A 163 14.77 -2.63 4.37
N GLU A 164 14.68 -2.37 3.05
CA GLU A 164 15.85 -2.39 2.15
C GLU A 164 16.89 -1.33 2.53
N ASP A 165 16.47 -0.10 2.86
CA ASP A 165 17.39 0.96 3.30
C ASP A 165 18.10 0.64 4.60
N LYS A 166 17.44 -0.08 5.49
CA LYS A 166 17.95 -0.42 6.83
C LYS A 166 18.56 -1.81 6.94
N ASP A 167 18.64 -2.54 5.84
CA ASP A 167 19.18 -3.90 5.80
C ASP A 167 20.65 -3.92 6.27
N LEU A 168 20.96 -4.91 7.10
CA LEU A 168 22.31 -5.16 7.63
C LEU A 168 22.96 -6.38 6.98
N THR A 169 22.33 -6.97 5.95
CA THR A 169 22.93 -8.08 5.20
C THR A 169 24.24 -7.60 4.55
N PRO A 170 25.37 -8.29 4.77
CA PRO A 170 26.62 -7.90 4.14
C PRO A 170 26.51 -7.86 2.63
N ILE A 171 26.97 -6.78 2.02
CA ILE A 171 27.11 -6.71 0.56
C ILE A 171 28.27 -7.64 0.20
N GLY A 172 27.94 -8.77 -0.45
CA GLY A 172 28.90 -9.77 -0.95
C GLY A 172 29.79 -9.24 -2.07
#